data_4e148ec173f5abe06a78b307086a07f0
#
_entry.id   4e148ec173f5abe06a78b307086a07f0
#
_cell.length_a   1.000
_cell.length_b   1.000
_cell.length_c   1.000
_cell.angle_alpha   90.00
_cell.angle_beta   90.00
_cell.angle_gamma   90.00
#
_symmetry.space_group_name_H-M   'P 1'
#
loop_
_entity.id
_entity.type
_entity.pdbx_description
1 polymer ?
#
loop_
_entity_poly.entity_id
_entity_poly.type
_entity_poly.pdbx_seq_one_letter_code
_entity_poly.pdbx_strand_id
1 'polypeptide(L)'
;GSEKCLTEINLDLQESHNVIWREYELIENNPAGEYRRDMTWKVFDEKANRFANLLIKRGIKKGDKVAILLMNCLEWLPIYFGILKAGAVAVPLNFRYTAEEIKYCLELSDSIALVFGPEFIGRIENIYDQIIPKIKLLLFAGENRPSFAESYDRLTANCPSEAPKVEITDDDDAAIYFSSGTTGFPKAILHAHRSLVSACYTEQKHHGQTREDNFLCIPPLYHTGAKMHWFGSLLSGSKAVLLRGIKPEWILRTVSEEKITIVWLLVPWAQDILDAIERGDVKLEDYDLSQWRLMHIGAQPVPPSLIRRWKKYFPHHLYDTNYGLSESAGPGCVHLGVENIHKVGAIGLPGYNWEAKIVDENGCPVK
;
A
#
# COMPACT_ATOMS: atom_id res chain seq x y z
N GLY A 1 14.74 14.91 9.80
CA GLY A 1 13.44 15.04 9.54
C GLY A 1 12.93 15.97 8.44
N SER A 2 13.77 16.84 7.79
CA SER A 2 13.32 17.72 6.70
C SER A 2 13.32 17.04 5.31
N GLU A 3 13.88 15.85 5.21
CA GLU A 3 13.95 15.12 3.96
C GLU A 3 12.57 14.57 3.55
N LYS A 4 12.31 14.52 2.25
CA LYS A 4 11.09 13.93 1.69
C LYS A 4 11.12 12.42 1.91
N CYS A 5 10.02 11.87 2.41
CA CYS A 5 9.86 10.44 2.62
C CYS A 5 8.84 9.84 1.65
N LEU A 6 7.88 10.62 1.23
CA LEU A 6 6.75 10.16 0.44
C LEU A 6 6.34 11.25 -0.56
N THR A 7 6.08 10.83 -1.78
CA THR A 7 5.50 11.65 -2.84
C THR A 7 4.26 10.95 -3.38
N GLU A 8 3.20 11.69 -3.65
CA GLU A 8 2.03 11.21 -4.39
C GLU A 8 2.02 11.84 -5.78
N ILE A 9 1.82 11.02 -6.80
CA ILE A 9 1.63 11.43 -8.19
C ILE A 9 0.24 11.00 -8.64
N ASN A 10 -0.57 11.95 -9.06
CA ASN A 10 -1.91 11.73 -9.62
C ASN A 10 -2.00 12.38 -11.00
N LEU A 11 -1.59 11.66 -12.03
CA LEU A 11 -1.56 12.16 -13.40
C LEU A 11 -2.95 12.31 -14.02
N ASP A 12 -3.96 11.64 -13.48
CA ASP A 12 -5.35 11.90 -13.88
C ASP A 12 -5.73 13.36 -13.65
N LEU A 13 -5.29 13.97 -12.57
CA LEU A 13 -5.51 15.39 -12.31
C LEU A 13 -4.83 16.28 -13.32
N GLN A 14 -3.65 15.92 -13.80
CA GLN A 14 -2.92 16.68 -14.80
C GLN A 14 -3.55 16.56 -16.19
N GLU A 15 -3.92 15.34 -16.60
CA GLU A 15 -4.47 15.07 -17.93
C GLU A 15 -5.94 15.46 -18.07
N SER A 16 -6.72 15.34 -17.00
CA SER A 16 -8.16 15.61 -16.99
C SER A 16 -8.57 17.02 -16.60
N HIS A 17 -7.64 17.97 -16.60
CA HIS A 17 -7.92 19.36 -16.24
C HIS A 17 -8.66 19.52 -14.90
N ASN A 18 -8.19 18.80 -13.87
CA ASN A 18 -8.76 18.81 -12.53
C ASN A 18 -10.10 18.07 -12.36
N VAL A 19 -10.29 17.03 -13.13
CA VAL A 19 -11.46 16.15 -12.98
C VAL A 19 -11.05 14.82 -12.35
N ILE A 20 -11.75 14.42 -11.30
CA ILE A 20 -11.59 13.11 -10.67
C ILE A 20 -12.78 12.24 -11.03
N TRP A 21 -12.52 11.03 -11.53
CA TRP A 21 -13.54 10.00 -11.65
C TRP A 21 -13.70 9.27 -10.32
N ARG A 22 -14.87 9.39 -9.74
CA ARG A 22 -15.37 8.39 -8.80
C ARG A 22 -15.84 7.20 -9.59
N GLU A 23 -16.03 6.07 -8.92
CA GLU A 23 -16.40 4.82 -9.58
C GLU A 23 -17.57 4.94 -10.56
N TYR A 24 -18.46 5.93 -10.36
CA TYR A 24 -19.63 6.19 -11.19
C TYR A 24 -19.94 7.68 -11.42
N GLU A 25 -19.10 8.59 -10.94
CA GLU A 25 -19.36 10.02 -11.05
C GLU A 25 -18.11 10.82 -11.41
N LEU A 26 -18.30 11.75 -12.32
CA LEU A 26 -17.32 12.80 -12.60
C LEU A 26 -17.44 13.88 -11.53
N ILE A 27 -16.35 14.14 -10.81
CA ILE A 27 -16.33 15.21 -9.82
C ILE A 27 -15.37 16.26 -10.30
N GLU A 28 -15.84 17.51 -10.37
CA GLU A 28 -14.95 18.63 -10.52
C GLU A 28 -13.98 18.67 -9.35
N ASN A 29 -12.70 18.65 -9.67
CA ASN A 29 -11.68 18.77 -8.68
C ASN A 29 -11.52 20.21 -8.25
N ASN A 30 -11.04 20.43 -7.04
CA ASN A 30 -10.60 21.72 -6.58
C ASN A 30 -9.57 22.29 -7.57
N PRO A 31 -9.74 23.54 -8.08
CA PRO A 31 -8.80 24.19 -8.97
C PRO A 31 -7.35 24.26 -8.43
N ALA A 32 -7.17 24.11 -7.11
CA ALA A 32 -5.87 24.03 -6.45
C ALA A 32 -5.30 22.61 -6.38
N GLY A 33 -5.96 21.61 -6.99
CA GLY A 33 -5.51 20.21 -6.95
C GLY A 33 -4.15 20.05 -7.61
N GLU A 34 -3.13 19.77 -6.80
CA GLU A 34 -1.79 19.50 -7.26
C GLU A 34 -1.68 18.04 -7.69
N TYR A 35 -1.24 17.80 -8.93
CA TYR A 35 -1.00 16.43 -9.40
C TYR A 35 0.18 15.77 -8.69
N ARG A 36 1.06 16.56 -8.07
CA ARG A 36 2.23 16.12 -7.32
C ARG A 36 2.26 16.80 -5.95
N ARG A 37 2.27 16.00 -4.89
CA ARG A 37 2.38 16.46 -3.51
C ARG A 37 3.52 15.73 -2.81
N ASP A 38 4.24 16.42 -1.95
CA ASP A 38 5.35 15.88 -1.17
C ASP A 38 5.06 15.89 0.33
N MET A 39 5.67 14.95 1.03
CA MET A 39 5.67 14.90 2.49
C MET A 39 7.09 14.61 3.01
N THR A 40 7.53 15.36 4.01
CA THR A 40 8.79 15.09 4.71
C THR A 40 8.59 14.10 5.84
N TRP A 41 9.65 13.45 6.30
CA TRP A 41 9.62 12.58 7.49
C TRP A 41 9.04 13.26 8.72
N LYS A 42 9.38 14.53 8.93
CA LYS A 42 8.85 15.32 10.04
C LYS A 42 7.33 15.49 9.93
N VAL A 43 6.84 15.92 8.79
CA VAL A 43 5.40 16.11 8.55
C VAL A 43 4.64 14.80 8.64
N PHE A 44 5.22 13.71 8.15
CA PHE A 44 4.65 12.37 8.27
C PHE A 44 4.44 11.99 9.75
N ASP A 45 5.48 12.13 10.57
CA ASP A 45 5.41 11.80 11.99
C ASP A 45 4.42 12.70 12.74
N GLU A 46 4.45 14.01 12.50
CA GLU A 46 3.51 14.96 13.09
C GLU A 46 2.04 14.64 12.73
N LYS A 47 1.76 14.30 11.48
CA LYS A 47 0.40 13.90 11.05
C LYS A 47 -0.05 12.62 11.74
N ALA A 48 0.82 11.62 11.83
CA ALA A 48 0.54 10.37 12.55
C ALA A 48 0.28 10.62 14.04
N ASN A 49 1.09 11.46 14.68
CA ASN A 49 0.92 11.83 16.10
C ASN A 49 -0.40 12.58 16.34
N ARG A 50 -0.73 13.56 15.49
CA ARG A 50 -1.99 14.30 15.58
C ARG A 50 -3.20 13.37 15.47
N PHE A 51 -3.15 12.42 14.56
CA PHE A 51 -4.23 11.46 14.39
C PHE A 51 -4.34 10.51 15.59
N ALA A 52 -3.22 10.00 16.10
CA ALA A 52 -3.20 9.19 17.30
C ALA A 52 -3.81 9.95 18.51
N ASN A 53 -3.42 11.19 18.71
CA ASN A 53 -3.97 12.04 19.77
C ASN A 53 -5.47 12.31 19.59
N LEU A 54 -5.94 12.47 18.35
CA LEU A 54 -7.38 12.57 18.05
C LEU A 54 -8.12 11.30 18.48
N LEU A 55 -7.62 10.13 18.10
CA LEU A 55 -8.24 8.84 18.44
C LEU A 55 -8.35 8.68 19.96
N ILE A 56 -7.28 8.93 20.68
CA ILE A 56 -7.26 8.86 22.16
C ILE A 56 -8.25 9.85 22.77
N LYS A 57 -8.27 11.11 22.30
CA LYS A 57 -9.20 12.15 22.74
C LYS A 57 -10.66 11.74 22.51
N ARG A 58 -10.93 10.97 21.47
CA ARG A 58 -12.26 10.45 21.12
C ARG A 58 -12.60 9.14 21.83
N GLY A 59 -11.75 8.69 22.76
CA GLY A 59 -11.99 7.54 23.61
C GLY A 59 -11.66 6.19 22.95
N ILE A 60 -10.92 6.19 21.84
CA ILE A 60 -10.35 4.98 21.25
C ILE A 60 -9.24 4.48 22.17
N LYS A 61 -9.29 3.21 22.52
CA LYS A 61 -8.38 2.55 23.46
C LYS A 61 -7.45 1.59 22.74
N LYS A 62 -6.41 1.18 23.43
CA LYS A 62 -5.52 0.10 22.97
C LYS A 62 -6.34 -1.15 22.65
N GLY A 63 -6.08 -1.72 21.46
CA GLY A 63 -6.79 -2.88 20.92
C GLY A 63 -8.10 -2.58 20.20
N ASP A 64 -8.62 -1.36 20.25
CA ASP A 64 -9.78 -0.96 19.45
C ASP A 64 -9.43 -0.94 17.95
N LYS A 65 -10.38 -1.25 17.09
CA LYS A 65 -10.18 -1.37 15.65
C LYS A 65 -10.66 -0.12 14.94
N VAL A 66 -9.77 0.39 14.07
CA VAL A 66 -10.01 1.59 13.25
C VAL A 66 -9.81 1.25 11.79
N ALA A 67 -10.88 1.32 11.02
CA ALA A 67 -10.88 0.99 9.61
C ALA A 67 -10.40 2.14 8.73
N ILE A 68 -9.73 1.80 7.62
CA ILE A 68 -9.23 2.73 6.61
C ILE A 68 -9.81 2.33 5.25
N LEU A 69 -10.56 3.22 4.61
CA LEU A 69 -11.12 3.05 3.26
C LEU A 69 -10.72 4.23 2.40
N LEU A 70 -9.52 4.17 1.85
CA LEU A 70 -8.90 5.23 1.05
C LEU A 70 -8.24 4.64 -0.21
N MET A 71 -8.24 5.40 -1.28
CA MET A 71 -7.30 5.18 -2.38
C MET A 71 -5.87 5.47 -1.90
N ASN A 72 -4.86 5.04 -2.67
CA ASN A 72 -3.48 5.43 -2.37
C ASN A 72 -3.37 6.96 -2.39
N CYS A 73 -2.98 7.55 -1.26
CA CYS A 73 -2.79 8.99 -1.10
C CYS A 73 -1.79 9.27 0.02
N LEU A 74 -1.31 10.51 0.11
CA LEU A 74 -0.36 10.93 1.15
C LEU A 74 -0.89 10.74 2.57
N GLU A 75 -2.19 10.84 2.77
CA GLU A 75 -2.85 10.71 4.07
C GLU A 75 -2.89 9.25 4.57
N TRP A 76 -2.84 8.28 3.67
CA TRP A 76 -3.06 6.87 3.98
C TRP A 76 -2.11 6.32 5.05
N LEU A 77 -0.81 6.52 4.84
CA LEU A 77 0.22 5.99 5.75
C LEU A 77 0.29 6.73 7.09
N PRO A 78 0.23 8.07 7.16
CA PRO A 78 0.09 8.77 8.43
C PRO A 78 -1.14 8.35 9.23
N ILE A 79 -2.28 8.06 8.57
CA ILE A 79 -3.47 7.52 9.23
C ILE A 79 -3.17 6.13 9.80
N TYR A 80 -2.58 5.24 9.01
CA TYR A 80 -2.21 3.90 9.45
C TYR A 80 -1.29 3.93 10.68
N PHE A 81 -0.21 4.72 10.62
CA PHE A 81 0.71 4.85 11.76
C PHE A 81 0.12 5.59 12.95
N GLY A 82 -0.80 6.53 12.71
CA GLY A 82 -1.54 7.19 13.79
C GLY A 82 -2.40 6.20 14.58
N ILE A 83 -3.04 5.25 13.90
CA ILE A 83 -3.79 4.16 14.55
C ILE A 83 -2.84 3.32 15.42
N LEU A 84 -1.70 2.90 14.86
CA LEU A 84 -0.71 2.10 15.60
C LEU A 84 -0.16 2.87 16.81
N LYS A 85 0.17 4.16 16.65
CA LYS A 85 0.67 5.02 17.75
C LYS A 85 -0.35 5.23 18.87
N ALA A 86 -1.64 5.13 18.57
CA ALA A 86 -2.70 5.14 19.58
C ALA A 86 -2.85 3.78 20.29
N GLY A 87 -2.08 2.77 19.92
CA GLY A 87 -2.22 1.39 20.39
C GLY A 87 -3.46 0.68 19.82
N ALA A 88 -4.12 1.28 18.85
CA ALA A 88 -5.28 0.70 18.18
C ALA A 88 -4.83 -0.21 17.02
N VAL A 89 -5.76 -1.04 16.54
CA VAL A 89 -5.54 -1.99 15.47
C VAL A 89 -6.02 -1.39 14.15
N ALA A 90 -5.14 -1.30 13.17
CA ALA A 90 -5.49 -0.79 11.84
C ALA A 90 -6.24 -1.86 11.02
N VAL A 91 -7.31 -1.46 10.36
CA VAL A 91 -8.15 -2.34 9.53
C VAL A 91 -8.24 -1.77 8.10
N PRO A 92 -7.22 -2.00 7.25
CA PRO A 92 -7.26 -1.56 5.86
C PRO A 92 -8.32 -2.31 5.06
N LEU A 93 -9.22 -1.57 4.43
CA LEU A 93 -10.28 -2.13 3.59
C LEU A 93 -9.92 -2.00 2.12
N ASN A 94 -10.30 -3.01 1.34
CA ASN A 94 -10.15 -2.98 -0.10
C ASN A 94 -11.07 -1.92 -0.70
N PHE A 95 -10.54 -0.98 -1.44
CA PHE A 95 -11.28 0.10 -2.08
C PHE A 95 -12.26 -0.40 -3.17
N ARG A 96 -12.15 -1.67 -3.58
CA ARG A 96 -13.09 -2.30 -4.53
C ARG A 96 -14.32 -2.92 -3.86
N TYR A 97 -14.34 -2.99 -2.53
CA TYR A 97 -15.47 -3.57 -1.82
C TYR A 97 -16.77 -2.80 -2.09
N THR A 98 -17.83 -3.54 -2.32
CA THR A 98 -19.20 -3.03 -2.32
C THR A 98 -19.60 -2.50 -0.93
N ALA A 99 -20.70 -1.78 -0.84
CA ALA A 99 -21.22 -1.31 0.45
C ALA A 99 -21.45 -2.47 1.44
N GLU A 100 -22.02 -3.59 0.98
CA GLU A 100 -22.26 -4.77 1.81
C GLU A 100 -20.98 -5.46 2.27
N GLU A 101 -19.95 -5.53 1.42
CA GLU A 101 -18.64 -6.07 1.80
C GLU A 101 -17.93 -5.16 2.81
N ILE A 102 -18.03 -3.84 2.66
CA ILE A 102 -17.51 -2.86 3.64
C ILE A 102 -18.19 -3.09 4.98
N LYS A 103 -19.51 -3.15 5.03
CA LYS A 103 -20.27 -3.42 6.25
C LYS A 103 -19.84 -4.72 6.89
N TYR A 104 -19.79 -5.80 6.10
CA TYR A 104 -19.34 -7.11 6.57
C TYR A 104 -17.95 -7.06 7.21
N CYS A 105 -16.99 -6.39 6.57
CA CYS A 105 -15.64 -6.26 7.10
C CYS A 105 -15.58 -5.44 8.39
N LEU A 106 -16.36 -4.35 8.48
CA LEU A 106 -16.48 -3.55 9.70
C LEU A 106 -17.06 -4.36 10.87
N GLU A 107 -18.08 -5.17 10.60
CA GLU A 107 -18.69 -6.05 11.59
C GLU A 107 -17.76 -7.17 12.02
N LEU A 108 -17.12 -7.86 11.08
CA LEU A 108 -16.20 -8.99 11.34
C LEU A 108 -14.97 -8.55 12.13
N SER A 109 -14.47 -7.35 11.88
CA SER A 109 -13.32 -6.80 12.61
C SER A 109 -13.67 -6.13 13.92
N ASP A 110 -14.95 -5.99 14.26
CA ASP A 110 -15.43 -5.16 15.38
C ASP A 110 -14.89 -3.73 15.33
N SER A 111 -14.80 -3.15 14.14
CA SER A 111 -14.34 -1.77 13.96
C SER A 111 -15.29 -0.78 14.61
N ILE A 112 -14.74 0.16 15.37
CA ILE A 112 -15.52 1.22 16.05
C ILE A 112 -15.26 2.61 15.50
N ALA A 113 -14.33 2.73 14.57
CA ALA A 113 -14.05 3.96 13.83
C ALA A 113 -13.74 3.64 12.37
N LEU A 114 -14.04 4.56 11.48
CA LEU A 114 -13.76 4.48 10.05
C LEU A 114 -13.26 5.81 9.52
N VAL A 115 -12.14 5.78 8.81
CA VAL A 115 -11.66 6.90 7.99
C VAL A 115 -11.88 6.54 6.53
N PHE A 116 -12.58 7.39 5.77
CA PHE A 116 -12.87 7.12 4.36
C PHE A 116 -12.65 8.36 3.48
N GLY A 117 -12.42 8.11 2.20
CA GLY A 117 -12.17 9.14 1.19
C GLY A 117 -13.39 9.50 0.35
N PRO A 118 -13.23 10.51 -0.53
CA PRO A 118 -14.31 11.03 -1.36
C PRO A 118 -14.90 9.98 -2.31
N GLU A 119 -14.11 9.03 -2.77
CA GLU A 119 -14.53 7.97 -3.69
C GLU A 119 -15.56 7.01 -3.08
N PHE A 120 -15.75 7.06 -1.76
CA PHE A 120 -16.57 6.09 -1.01
C PHE A 120 -17.82 6.69 -0.38
N ILE A 121 -18.12 8.00 -0.59
CA ILE A 121 -19.26 8.67 0.02
C ILE A 121 -20.55 7.89 -0.22
N GLY A 122 -20.88 7.56 -1.47
CA GLY A 122 -22.14 6.87 -1.80
C GLY A 122 -22.22 5.46 -1.20
N ARG A 123 -21.09 4.72 -1.13
CA ARG A 123 -21.08 3.39 -0.51
C ARG A 123 -21.31 3.47 1.00
N ILE A 124 -20.68 4.45 1.68
CA ILE A 124 -20.87 4.64 3.12
C ILE A 124 -22.28 5.17 3.42
N GLU A 125 -22.81 6.08 2.61
CA GLU A 125 -24.17 6.58 2.75
C GLU A 125 -25.20 5.46 2.66
N ASN A 126 -25.04 4.52 1.73
CA ASN A 126 -25.94 3.37 1.56
C ASN A 126 -26.02 2.43 2.76
N ILE A 127 -24.99 2.38 3.59
CA ILE A 127 -24.92 1.52 4.78
C ILE A 127 -24.91 2.31 6.09
N TYR A 128 -25.03 3.64 6.03
CA TYR A 128 -24.85 4.53 7.18
C TYR A 128 -25.67 4.11 8.39
N ASP A 129 -26.99 3.96 8.24
CA ASP A 129 -27.88 3.60 9.35
C ASP A 129 -27.58 2.23 9.96
N GLN A 130 -26.93 1.35 9.17
CA GLN A 130 -26.58 0.01 9.62
C GLN A 130 -25.27 -0.03 10.40
N ILE A 131 -24.31 0.86 10.06
CA ILE A 131 -22.97 0.87 10.70
C ILE A 131 -22.89 1.82 11.88
N ILE A 132 -23.65 2.94 11.88
CA ILE A 132 -23.51 4.00 12.88
C ILE A 132 -23.79 3.55 14.33
N PRO A 133 -24.59 2.50 14.61
CA PRO A 133 -24.74 2.01 15.97
C PRO A 133 -23.42 1.47 16.59
N LYS A 134 -22.48 1.00 15.76
CA LYS A 134 -21.17 0.48 16.18
C LYS A 134 -20.03 1.49 15.93
N ILE A 135 -20.10 2.23 14.84
CA ILE A 135 -19.06 3.20 14.44
C ILE A 135 -19.24 4.50 15.23
N LYS A 136 -18.43 4.66 16.26
CA LYS A 136 -18.45 5.85 17.15
C LYS A 136 -17.79 7.08 16.55
N LEU A 137 -16.89 6.87 15.57
CA LEU A 137 -16.11 7.92 14.94
C LEU A 137 -16.04 7.66 13.42
N LEU A 138 -16.73 8.47 12.66
CA LEU A 138 -16.77 8.42 11.20
C LEU A 138 -16.08 9.65 10.64
N LEU A 139 -14.89 9.47 10.08
CA LEU A 139 -14.02 10.54 9.60
C LEU A 139 -13.94 10.54 8.08
N PHE A 140 -14.03 11.70 7.50
CA PHE A 140 -13.85 11.95 6.08
C PHE A 140 -12.51 12.65 5.85
N ALA A 141 -11.63 12.02 5.06
CA ALA A 141 -10.34 12.56 4.64
C ALA A 141 -10.49 13.08 3.19
N GLY A 142 -10.58 14.37 3.04
CA GLY A 142 -10.75 15.02 1.76
C GLY A 142 -11.56 16.33 1.86
N GLU A 143 -11.72 16.95 0.71
CA GLU A 143 -12.57 18.14 0.55
C GLU A 143 -14.05 17.76 0.36
N ASN A 144 -14.95 18.74 0.48
CA ASN A 144 -16.40 18.55 0.30
C ASN A 144 -16.99 17.45 1.19
N ARG A 145 -16.69 17.52 2.46
CA ARG A 145 -17.14 16.59 3.49
C ARG A 145 -18.66 16.37 3.47
N PRO A 146 -19.16 15.12 3.43
CA PRO A 146 -20.58 14.84 3.57
C PRO A 146 -21.09 15.19 5.00
N SER A 147 -22.34 15.56 5.12
CA SER A 147 -22.94 16.00 6.38
C SER A 147 -22.90 14.95 7.50
N PHE A 148 -22.91 13.68 7.14
CA PHE A 148 -22.94 12.54 8.07
C PHE A 148 -21.56 12.14 8.64
N ALA A 149 -20.46 12.74 8.18
CA ALA A 149 -19.12 12.44 8.67
C ALA A 149 -18.43 13.68 9.25
N GLU A 150 -17.41 13.48 10.08
CA GLU A 150 -16.56 14.55 10.60
C GLU A 150 -15.30 14.72 9.72
N SER A 151 -14.75 15.94 9.65
CA SER A 151 -13.53 16.19 8.85
C SER A 151 -12.28 15.69 9.58
N TYR A 152 -11.57 14.75 8.97
CA TYR A 152 -10.27 14.28 9.42
C TYR A 152 -9.27 15.45 9.55
N ASP A 153 -9.13 16.27 8.50
CA ASP A 153 -8.13 17.34 8.45
C ASP A 153 -8.39 18.41 9.51
N ARG A 154 -9.65 18.86 9.64
CA ARG A 154 -10.03 19.87 10.63
C ARG A 154 -9.81 19.39 12.06
N LEU A 155 -10.14 18.14 12.36
CA LEU A 155 -10.02 17.61 13.71
C LEU A 155 -8.58 17.33 14.08
N THR A 156 -7.77 16.78 13.18
CA THR A 156 -6.36 16.50 13.43
C THR A 156 -5.53 17.77 13.55
N ALA A 157 -5.83 18.81 12.77
CA ALA A 157 -5.13 20.10 12.83
C ALA A 157 -5.07 20.70 14.25
N ASN A 158 -6.09 20.43 15.08
CA ASN A 158 -6.21 20.94 16.44
C ASN A 158 -5.66 19.97 17.52
N CYS A 159 -5.00 18.88 17.12
CA CYS A 159 -4.41 17.91 18.03
C CYS A 159 -2.90 18.13 18.19
N PRO A 160 -2.32 17.75 19.34
CA PRO A 160 -0.86 17.81 19.55
C PRO A 160 -0.10 17.01 18.51
N SER A 161 1.05 17.54 18.08
CA SER A 161 1.98 16.88 17.14
C SER A 161 3.03 16.01 17.83
N GLU A 162 3.09 16.03 19.13
CA GLU A 162 3.95 15.18 19.94
C GLU A 162 3.40 13.76 19.99
N ALA A 163 4.30 12.77 20.06
CA ALA A 163 3.93 11.38 20.17
C ALA A 163 3.09 11.11 21.43
N PRO A 164 1.96 10.42 21.34
CA PRO A 164 1.18 10.06 22.52
C PRO A 164 1.96 9.09 23.41
N LYS A 165 1.71 9.18 24.72
CA LYS A 165 2.29 8.27 25.70
C LYS A 165 1.43 7.02 25.82
N VAL A 166 1.63 6.06 24.94
CA VAL A 166 0.95 4.75 24.94
C VAL A 166 2.00 3.66 25.01
N GLU A 167 1.84 2.75 25.96
CA GLU A 167 2.69 1.57 26.05
C GLU A 167 2.28 0.53 25.01
N ILE A 168 3.17 0.26 24.06
CA ILE A 168 2.97 -0.69 22.97
C ILE A 168 4.15 -1.65 22.97
N THR A 169 3.84 -2.94 22.83
CA THR A 169 4.83 -4.02 22.76
C THR A 169 4.78 -4.71 21.40
N ASP A 170 5.78 -5.50 21.09
CA ASP A 170 5.87 -6.28 19.84
C ASP A 170 4.76 -7.33 19.74
N ASP A 171 4.21 -7.77 20.86
CA ASP A 171 3.14 -8.78 20.94
C ASP A 171 1.74 -8.18 20.82
N ASP A 172 1.60 -6.87 20.90
CA ASP A 172 0.29 -6.23 20.73
C ASP A 172 -0.23 -6.39 19.30
N ASP A 173 -1.55 -6.49 19.19
CA ASP A 173 -2.24 -6.51 17.91
C ASP A 173 -2.01 -5.19 17.16
N ALA A 174 -1.65 -5.29 15.89
CA ALA A 174 -1.30 -4.13 15.06
C ALA A 174 -2.27 -3.90 13.91
N ALA A 175 -2.64 -4.96 13.18
CA ALA A 175 -3.51 -4.80 12.03
C ALA A 175 -4.33 -6.05 11.71
N ILE A 176 -5.51 -5.83 11.13
CA ILE A 176 -6.34 -6.87 10.52
C ILE A 176 -6.34 -6.64 9.01
N TYR A 177 -5.88 -7.64 8.25
CA TYR A 177 -5.96 -7.64 6.79
C TYR A 177 -7.02 -8.63 6.32
N PHE A 178 -7.65 -8.30 5.21
CA PHE A 178 -8.62 -9.17 4.58
C PHE A 178 -8.02 -9.87 3.36
N SER A 179 -8.15 -11.20 3.30
CA SER A 179 -7.87 -12.00 2.11
C SER A 179 -9.14 -12.36 1.36
N SER A 180 -9.01 -12.64 0.06
CA SER A 180 -10.11 -13.19 -0.73
C SER A 180 -10.45 -14.58 -0.20
N GLY A 181 -11.60 -14.69 0.46
CA GLY A 181 -12.08 -15.99 0.95
C GLY A 181 -12.50 -16.91 -0.22
N THR A 182 -12.21 -18.19 -0.09
CA THR A 182 -12.71 -19.24 -1.02
C THR A 182 -14.24 -19.39 -0.97
N THR A 183 -14.88 -18.81 0.02
CA THR A 183 -16.33 -18.87 0.29
C THR A 183 -17.10 -17.63 -0.18
N GLY A 184 -16.46 -16.70 -0.90
CA GLY A 184 -17.08 -15.49 -1.45
C GLY A 184 -16.99 -14.26 -0.57
N PHE A 185 -16.80 -14.40 0.76
CA PHE A 185 -16.58 -13.26 1.66
C PHE A 185 -15.13 -13.19 2.15
N PRO A 186 -14.61 -11.96 2.42
CA PRO A 186 -13.26 -11.78 2.93
C PRO A 186 -13.05 -12.45 4.29
N LYS A 187 -11.83 -12.99 4.51
CA LYS A 187 -11.39 -13.53 5.80
C LYS A 187 -10.49 -12.52 6.51
N ALA A 188 -10.73 -12.29 7.80
CA ALA A 188 -9.93 -11.41 8.62
C ALA A 188 -8.69 -12.15 9.15
N ILE A 189 -7.52 -11.51 9.02
CA ILE A 189 -6.22 -12.03 9.46
C ILE A 189 -5.60 -10.99 10.37
N LEU A 190 -5.40 -11.37 11.64
CA LEU A 190 -4.83 -10.51 12.66
C LEU A 190 -3.30 -10.67 12.70
N HIS A 191 -2.60 -9.55 12.74
CA HIS A 191 -1.15 -9.49 12.87
C HIS A 191 -0.72 -8.65 14.07
N ALA A 192 0.27 -9.15 14.81
CA ALA A 192 0.98 -8.40 15.83
C ALA A 192 2.04 -7.47 15.20
N HIS A 193 2.51 -6.47 15.96
CA HIS A 193 3.57 -5.56 15.52
C HIS A 193 4.82 -6.30 15.04
N ARG A 194 5.29 -7.31 15.77
CA ARG A 194 6.47 -8.10 15.40
C ARG A 194 6.33 -8.78 14.03
N SER A 195 5.13 -9.24 13.68
CA SER A 195 4.90 -9.90 12.38
C SER A 195 5.10 -8.91 11.22
N LEU A 196 4.58 -7.70 11.37
CA LEU A 196 4.71 -6.65 10.37
C LEU A 196 6.16 -6.18 10.24
N VAL A 197 6.86 -5.99 11.36
CA VAL A 197 8.29 -5.61 11.37
C VAL A 197 9.14 -6.71 10.73
N SER A 198 8.89 -7.98 11.04
CA SER A 198 9.61 -9.12 10.43
C SER A 198 9.47 -9.14 8.92
N ALA A 199 8.24 -8.93 8.40
CA ALA A 199 8.00 -8.84 6.97
C ALA A 199 8.77 -7.68 6.30
N CYS A 200 8.85 -6.53 6.97
CA CYS A 200 9.63 -5.39 6.49
C CYS A 200 11.13 -5.71 6.40
N TYR A 201 11.68 -6.40 7.40
CA TYR A 201 13.08 -6.84 7.37
C TYR A 201 13.34 -7.83 6.24
N THR A 202 12.44 -8.76 5.99
CA THR A 202 12.56 -9.70 4.87
C THR A 202 12.65 -8.96 3.54
N GLU A 203 11.75 -8.01 3.30
CA GLU A 203 11.75 -7.21 2.07
C GLU A 203 13.00 -6.34 1.93
N GLN A 204 13.34 -5.61 2.97
CA GLN A 204 14.50 -4.72 2.96
C GLN A 204 15.80 -5.49 2.69
N LYS A 205 15.98 -6.65 3.34
CA LYS A 205 17.16 -7.50 3.15
C LYS A 205 17.21 -8.09 1.75
N HIS A 206 16.08 -8.57 1.27
CA HIS A 206 15.99 -9.20 -0.05
C HIS A 206 16.26 -8.20 -1.18
N HIS A 207 15.67 -7.02 -1.11
CA HIS A 207 15.88 -5.98 -2.11
C HIS A 207 17.22 -5.23 -1.96
N GLY A 208 17.94 -5.46 -0.87
CA GLY A 208 19.13 -4.68 -0.53
C GLY A 208 18.82 -3.18 -0.48
N GLN A 209 17.66 -2.83 0.09
CA GLN A 209 17.24 -1.43 0.18
C GLN A 209 18.17 -0.62 1.05
N THR A 210 18.55 0.56 0.54
CA THR A 210 19.38 1.53 1.21
C THR A 210 18.67 2.88 1.27
N ARG A 211 19.27 3.83 1.98
CA ARG A 211 18.74 5.21 2.06
C ARG A 211 18.67 5.90 0.68
N GLU A 212 19.51 5.49 -0.26
CA GLU A 212 19.60 6.07 -1.60
C GLU A 212 18.46 5.60 -2.52
N ASP A 213 17.73 4.57 -2.12
CA ASP A 213 16.65 4.04 -2.94
C ASP A 213 15.40 4.93 -2.91
N ASN A 214 14.66 4.87 -4.02
CA ASN A 214 13.34 5.44 -4.17
C ASN A 214 12.39 4.38 -4.72
N PHE A 215 11.38 4.02 -3.93
CA PHE A 215 10.46 2.94 -4.25
C PHE A 215 9.18 3.47 -4.89
N LEU A 216 8.78 2.93 -6.05
CA LEU A 216 7.50 3.24 -6.68
C LEU A 216 6.43 2.24 -6.24
N CYS A 217 5.44 2.73 -5.50
CA CYS A 217 4.29 1.97 -5.05
C CYS A 217 3.06 2.30 -5.91
N ILE A 218 2.71 1.39 -6.80
CA ILE A 218 1.48 1.45 -7.61
C ILE A 218 0.39 0.59 -6.97
N PRO A 219 0.70 -0.63 -6.48
CA PRO A 219 -0.29 -1.50 -5.87
C PRO A 219 -0.97 -0.87 -4.66
N PRO A 220 -2.22 -1.28 -4.36
CA PRO A 220 -2.99 -0.70 -3.26
C PRO A 220 -2.36 -0.89 -1.89
N LEU A 221 -2.32 0.18 -1.09
CA LEU A 221 -1.77 0.15 0.28
C LEU A 221 -2.58 -0.70 1.27
N TYR A 222 -3.82 -1.04 0.97
CA TYR A 222 -4.57 -2.00 1.80
C TYR A 222 -4.00 -3.43 1.69
N HIS A 223 -3.23 -3.73 0.67
CA HIS A 223 -2.58 -5.03 0.48
C HIS A 223 -1.31 -5.14 1.35
N THR A 224 -1.12 -6.29 2.02
CA THR A 224 0.08 -6.53 2.84
C THR A 224 1.36 -6.36 2.03
N GLY A 225 1.45 -6.97 0.85
CA GLY A 225 2.63 -6.91 -0.01
C GLY A 225 3.06 -5.47 -0.31
N ALA A 226 2.16 -4.61 -0.82
CA ALA A 226 2.49 -3.22 -1.14
C ALA A 226 3.07 -2.46 0.04
N LYS A 227 2.44 -2.60 1.22
CA LYS A 227 2.89 -1.94 2.43
C LYS A 227 4.25 -2.42 2.93
N MET A 228 4.47 -3.71 2.92
CA MET A 228 5.72 -4.26 3.44
C MET A 228 6.92 -3.80 2.62
N HIS A 229 6.78 -3.63 1.30
CA HIS A 229 7.79 -3.01 0.45
C HIS A 229 8.05 -1.57 0.86
N TRP A 230 7.00 -0.78 1.08
CA TRP A 230 7.15 0.58 1.54
C TRP A 230 7.75 0.65 2.95
N PHE A 231 7.40 -0.29 3.83
CA PHE A 231 7.98 -0.36 5.17
C PHE A 231 9.46 -0.74 5.15
N GLY A 232 9.93 -1.45 4.14
CA GLY A 232 11.36 -1.59 3.86
C GLY A 232 12.04 -0.23 3.68
N SER A 233 11.36 0.72 3.03
CA SER A 233 11.80 2.11 2.92
C SER A 233 11.90 2.81 4.28
N LEU A 234 10.95 2.57 5.18
CA LEU A 234 11.03 3.08 6.57
C LEU A 234 12.27 2.59 7.30
N LEU A 235 12.58 1.30 7.21
CA LEU A 235 13.74 0.70 7.87
C LEU A 235 15.07 1.26 7.35
N SER A 236 15.15 1.54 6.06
CA SER A 236 16.37 2.06 5.41
C SER A 236 16.45 3.58 5.43
N GLY A 237 15.34 4.27 5.73
CA GLY A 237 15.25 5.73 5.61
C GLY A 237 15.18 6.23 4.17
N SER A 238 14.86 5.35 3.22
CA SER A 238 14.65 5.70 1.82
C SER A 238 13.28 6.36 1.62
N LYS A 239 13.08 6.98 0.47
CA LYS A 239 11.79 7.56 0.11
C LYS A 239 10.95 6.61 -0.74
N ALA A 240 9.69 6.94 -0.89
CA ALA A 240 8.77 6.24 -1.78
C ALA A 240 7.86 7.22 -2.52
N VAL A 241 7.34 6.78 -3.65
CA VAL A 241 6.39 7.50 -4.49
C VAL A 241 5.13 6.66 -4.63
N LEU A 242 3.98 7.26 -4.40
CA LEU A 242 2.67 6.66 -4.67
C LEU A 242 2.18 7.14 -6.02
N LEU A 243 2.04 6.25 -6.97
CA LEU A 243 1.45 6.55 -8.27
C LEU A 243 0.00 6.06 -8.32
N ARG A 244 -0.92 6.97 -8.60
CA ARG A 244 -2.32 6.66 -8.87
C ARG A 244 -2.49 6.50 -10.38
N GLY A 245 -2.55 5.26 -10.82
CA GLY A 245 -2.72 4.91 -12.23
C GLY A 245 -1.72 3.87 -12.72
N ILE A 246 -2.02 3.26 -13.85
CA ILE A 246 -1.29 2.09 -14.36
C ILE A 246 -0.93 2.20 -15.85
N LYS A 247 -1.14 3.37 -16.47
CA LYS A 247 -0.76 3.55 -17.87
C LYS A 247 0.76 3.43 -18.04
N PRO A 248 1.27 2.71 -19.04
CA PRO A 248 2.69 2.52 -19.26
C PRO A 248 3.50 3.83 -19.29
N GLU A 249 3.02 4.84 -20.00
CA GLU A 249 3.65 6.14 -20.08
C GLU A 249 3.71 6.86 -18.73
N TRP A 250 2.71 6.71 -17.87
CA TRP A 250 2.71 7.29 -16.54
C TRP A 250 3.73 6.64 -15.62
N ILE A 251 3.85 5.32 -15.71
CA ILE A 251 4.84 4.55 -14.93
C ILE A 251 6.25 4.95 -15.35
N LEU A 252 6.56 4.94 -16.65
CA LEU A 252 7.89 5.26 -17.15
C LEU A 252 8.25 6.73 -16.90
N ARG A 253 7.32 7.64 -17.07
CA ARG A 253 7.49 9.05 -16.76
C ARG A 253 7.80 9.26 -15.27
N THR A 254 7.02 8.64 -14.38
CA THR A 254 7.27 8.73 -12.94
C THR A 254 8.63 8.14 -12.57
N VAL A 255 9.00 7.00 -13.15
CA VAL A 255 10.34 6.42 -12.93
C VAL A 255 11.43 7.39 -13.33
N SER A 256 11.30 8.04 -14.49
CA SER A 256 12.27 9.01 -15.02
C SER A 256 12.34 10.30 -14.18
N GLU A 257 11.20 10.92 -13.92
CA GLU A 257 11.13 12.24 -13.25
C GLU A 257 11.46 12.16 -11.76
N GLU A 258 10.95 11.14 -11.06
CA GLU A 258 11.15 10.96 -9.62
C GLU A 258 12.41 10.15 -9.28
N LYS A 259 13.17 9.71 -10.28
CA LYS A 259 14.40 8.92 -10.11
C LYS A 259 14.19 7.65 -9.28
N ILE A 260 13.19 6.88 -9.69
CA ILE A 260 12.82 5.63 -9.04
C ILE A 260 13.89 4.55 -9.26
N THR A 261 14.23 3.83 -8.21
CA THR A 261 15.23 2.75 -8.26
C THR A 261 14.62 1.36 -8.15
N ILE A 262 13.46 1.24 -7.52
CA ILE A 262 12.72 -0.01 -7.32
C ILE A 262 11.26 0.20 -7.72
N VAL A 263 10.75 -0.65 -8.60
CA VAL A 263 9.34 -0.62 -9.01
C VAL A 263 8.68 -1.94 -8.70
N TRP A 264 7.49 -1.91 -8.10
CA TRP A 264 6.64 -3.09 -8.03
C TRP A 264 5.54 -3.04 -9.06
N LEU A 265 5.54 -4.06 -9.93
CA LEU A 265 4.55 -4.26 -10.97
C LEU A 265 3.71 -5.53 -10.72
N LEU A 266 2.45 -5.49 -11.08
CA LEU A 266 1.70 -6.71 -11.34
C LEU A 266 2.03 -7.25 -12.73
N VAL A 267 1.86 -8.55 -12.93
CA VAL A 267 2.16 -9.20 -14.22
C VAL A 267 1.45 -8.51 -15.41
N PRO A 268 0.15 -8.15 -15.36
CA PRO A 268 -0.48 -7.41 -16.45
C PRO A 268 0.18 -6.06 -16.76
N TRP A 269 0.57 -5.31 -15.74
CA TRP A 269 1.18 -3.99 -15.95
C TRP A 269 2.55 -4.08 -16.60
N ALA A 270 3.33 -5.10 -16.25
CA ALA A 270 4.59 -5.37 -16.94
C ALA A 270 4.35 -5.77 -18.40
N GLN A 271 3.31 -6.54 -18.69
CA GLN A 271 2.91 -6.85 -20.07
C GLN A 271 2.50 -5.60 -20.84
N ASP A 272 1.66 -4.76 -20.24
CA ASP A 272 1.18 -3.52 -20.87
C ASP A 272 2.33 -2.58 -21.24
N ILE A 273 3.36 -2.48 -20.37
CA ILE A 273 4.58 -1.70 -20.67
C ILE A 273 5.30 -2.27 -21.89
N LEU A 274 5.53 -3.58 -21.93
CA LEU A 274 6.20 -4.22 -23.06
C LEU A 274 5.41 -4.10 -24.35
N ASP A 275 4.10 -4.28 -24.28
CA ASP A 275 3.21 -4.15 -25.44
C ASP A 275 3.19 -2.72 -25.98
N ALA A 276 3.21 -1.71 -25.09
CA ALA A 276 3.27 -0.31 -25.48
C ALA A 276 4.61 0.03 -26.18
N ILE A 277 5.73 -0.51 -25.69
CA ILE A 277 7.03 -0.36 -26.33
C ILE A 277 7.05 -1.03 -27.73
N GLU A 278 6.53 -2.26 -27.82
CA GLU A 278 6.54 -3.03 -29.07
C GLU A 278 5.61 -2.45 -30.14
N ARG A 279 4.51 -1.81 -29.74
CA ARG A 279 3.63 -1.05 -30.65
C ARG A 279 4.18 0.33 -31.05
N GLY A 280 5.19 0.81 -30.34
CA GLY A 280 5.72 2.17 -30.53
C GLY A 280 4.89 3.28 -29.88
N ASP A 281 3.94 2.93 -29.01
CA ASP A 281 3.15 3.88 -28.24
C ASP A 281 4.03 4.61 -27.21
N VAL A 282 5.08 3.92 -26.74
CA VAL A 282 6.09 4.42 -25.80
C VAL A 282 7.49 4.20 -26.40
N LYS A 283 8.33 5.22 -26.30
CA LYS A 283 9.74 5.19 -26.73
C LYS A 283 10.63 5.30 -25.49
N LEU A 284 11.46 4.30 -25.25
CA LEU A 284 12.31 4.25 -24.05
C LEU A 284 13.35 5.38 -24.03
N GLU A 285 13.78 5.86 -25.19
CA GLU A 285 14.71 7.00 -25.31
C GLU A 285 14.16 8.33 -24.79
N ASP A 286 12.85 8.44 -24.60
CA ASP A 286 12.21 9.64 -24.04
C ASP A 286 12.31 9.70 -22.50
N TYR A 287 12.81 8.64 -21.85
CA TYR A 287 12.86 8.50 -20.39
C TYR A 287 14.28 8.19 -19.91
N ASP A 288 14.71 8.86 -18.83
CA ASP A 288 15.92 8.47 -18.11
C ASP A 288 15.58 7.39 -17.07
N LEU A 289 15.83 6.15 -17.44
CA LEU A 289 15.56 4.96 -16.62
C LEU A 289 16.86 4.33 -16.05
N SER A 290 17.99 5.00 -16.17
CA SER A 290 19.32 4.47 -15.83
C SER A 290 19.46 4.07 -14.35
N GLN A 291 18.74 4.75 -13.45
CA GLN A 291 18.77 4.48 -12.02
C GLN A 291 17.83 3.35 -11.58
N TRP A 292 16.89 2.92 -12.43
CA TRP A 292 15.98 1.83 -12.14
C TRP A 292 16.73 0.49 -12.12
N ARG A 293 17.01 -0.01 -10.91
CA ARG A 293 17.84 -1.21 -10.71
C ARG A 293 17.06 -2.50 -10.52
N LEU A 294 15.85 -2.43 -9.95
CA LEU A 294 15.08 -3.60 -9.55
C LEU A 294 13.62 -3.50 -10.00
N MET A 295 13.18 -4.52 -10.72
CA MET A 295 11.77 -4.76 -11.02
C MET A 295 11.27 -5.90 -10.14
N HIS A 296 10.44 -5.56 -9.16
CA HIS A 296 9.68 -6.54 -8.38
C HIS A 296 8.36 -6.82 -9.07
N ILE A 297 8.05 -8.08 -9.30
CA ILE A 297 6.81 -8.50 -9.97
C ILE A 297 6.19 -9.67 -9.22
N GLY A 298 4.88 -9.61 -9.00
CA GLY A 298 4.24 -10.65 -8.19
C GLY A 298 2.73 -10.58 -8.18
N ALA A 299 2.16 -11.01 -7.04
CA ALA A 299 0.75 -11.22 -6.78
C ALA A 299 0.10 -12.36 -7.60
N GLN A 300 0.84 -12.99 -8.51
CA GLN A 300 0.43 -14.18 -9.27
C GLN A 300 1.66 -14.87 -9.87
N PRO A 301 1.55 -16.11 -10.39
CA PRO A 301 2.64 -16.77 -11.08
C PRO A 301 3.18 -15.92 -12.25
N VAL A 302 4.49 -15.78 -12.33
CA VAL A 302 5.17 -14.96 -13.35
C VAL A 302 5.57 -15.83 -14.54
N PRO A 303 5.04 -15.56 -15.75
CA PRO A 303 5.41 -16.35 -16.95
C PRO A 303 6.90 -16.16 -17.29
N PRO A 304 7.67 -17.24 -17.50
CA PRO A 304 9.07 -17.14 -17.94
C PRO A 304 9.25 -16.31 -19.22
N SER A 305 8.29 -16.37 -20.14
CA SER A 305 8.31 -15.60 -21.39
C SER A 305 8.27 -14.09 -21.14
N LEU A 306 7.54 -13.63 -20.13
CA LEU A 306 7.46 -12.22 -19.75
C LEU A 306 8.82 -11.69 -19.33
N ILE A 307 9.54 -12.43 -18.48
CA ILE A 307 10.86 -12.01 -17.99
C ILE A 307 11.89 -12.03 -19.12
N ARG A 308 11.81 -13.01 -20.03
CA ARG A 308 12.66 -13.03 -21.23
C ARG A 308 12.41 -11.83 -22.15
N ARG A 309 11.12 -11.42 -22.34
CA ARG A 309 10.77 -10.20 -23.07
C ARG A 309 11.30 -8.95 -22.34
N TRP A 310 11.09 -8.89 -21.02
CA TRP A 310 11.56 -7.76 -20.20
C TRP A 310 13.06 -7.53 -20.36
N LYS A 311 13.85 -8.60 -20.29
CA LYS A 311 15.31 -8.55 -20.42
C LYS A 311 15.79 -7.96 -21.76
N LYS A 312 15.02 -8.03 -22.84
CA LYS A 312 15.40 -7.42 -24.13
C LYS A 312 15.44 -5.89 -24.05
N TYR A 313 14.53 -5.29 -23.29
CA TYR A 313 14.39 -3.84 -23.17
C TYR A 313 15.11 -3.29 -21.94
N PHE A 314 15.20 -4.10 -20.89
CA PHE A 314 15.79 -3.75 -19.59
C PHE A 314 16.86 -4.77 -19.17
N PRO A 315 17.97 -4.87 -19.89
CA PRO A 315 18.98 -5.93 -19.66
C PRO A 315 19.69 -5.80 -18.31
N HIS A 316 19.73 -4.60 -17.72
CA HIS A 316 20.42 -4.34 -16.46
C HIS A 316 19.52 -4.45 -15.23
N HIS A 317 18.20 -4.58 -15.39
CA HIS A 317 17.31 -4.74 -14.27
C HIS A 317 17.53 -6.07 -13.57
N LEU A 318 17.62 -6.01 -12.25
CA LEU A 318 17.41 -7.19 -11.43
C LEU A 318 15.93 -7.53 -11.47
N TYR A 319 15.65 -8.82 -11.53
CA TYR A 319 14.30 -9.35 -11.45
C TYR A 319 14.08 -9.95 -10.08
N ASP A 320 12.96 -9.61 -9.46
CA ASP A 320 12.53 -10.19 -8.21
C ASP A 320 11.07 -10.61 -8.29
N THR A 321 10.78 -11.73 -7.66
CA THR A 321 9.42 -12.15 -7.31
C THR A 321 9.47 -12.80 -5.94
N ASN A 322 8.32 -12.85 -5.29
CA ASN A 322 8.21 -13.57 -4.04
C ASN A 322 6.90 -14.37 -3.95
N TYR A 323 6.91 -15.35 -3.06
CA TYR A 323 5.72 -16.07 -2.63
C TYR A 323 5.39 -15.67 -1.21
N GLY A 324 4.19 -15.16 -1.03
CA GLY A 324 3.66 -14.78 0.28
C GLY A 324 2.14 -14.73 0.25
N LEU A 325 1.56 -14.68 1.43
CA LEU A 325 0.12 -14.61 1.66
C LEU A 325 -0.17 -13.45 2.62
N SER A 326 -1.43 -13.07 2.72
CA SER A 326 -1.86 -12.13 3.77
C SER A 326 -1.55 -12.66 5.16
N GLU A 327 -1.62 -13.98 5.34
CA GLU A 327 -1.29 -14.70 6.57
C GLU A 327 0.18 -14.62 6.96
N SER A 328 1.09 -14.49 5.99
CA SER A 328 2.53 -14.31 6.24
C SER A 328 2.93 -12.85 6.43
N ALA A 329 2.00 -11.91 6.30
CA ALA A 329 2.21 -10.45 6.31
C ALA A 329 3.14 -9.92 5.20
N GLY A 330 3.82 -10.79 4.48
CA GLY A 330 4.79 -10.47 3.44
C GLY A 330 5.36 -11.73 2.79
N PRO A 331 6.52 -11.65 2.15
CA PRO A 331 7.11 -12.78 1.46
C PRO A 331 7.64 -13.83 2.45
N GLY A 332 7.41 -15.10 2.11
CA GLY A 332 8.05 -16.25 2.76
C GLY A 332 9.23 -16.77 1.94
N CYS A 333 9.03 -16.93 0.62
CA CYS A 333 10.09 -17.29 -0.32
C CYS A 333 10.37 -16.14 -1.29
N VAL A 334 11.61 -15.99 -1.70
CA VAL A 334 12.10 -14.88 -2.51
C VAL A 334 13.01 -15.35 -3.63
N HIS A 335 12.96 -14.69 -4.77
CA HIS A 335 13.76 -14.99 -5.94
C HIS A 335 14.36 -13.68 -6.47
N LEU A 336 15.67 -13.62 -6.57
CA LEU A 336 16.38 -12.43 -7.02
C LEU A 336 17.31 -12.75 -8.19
N GLY A 337 17.32 -11.83 -9.14
CA GLY A 337 18.30 -11.77 -10.22
C GLY A 337 17.81 -12.38 -11.53
N VAL A 338 18.07 -11.64 -12.60
CA VAL A 338 17.79 -12.09 -13.98
C VAL A 338 18.71 -13.21 -14.44
N GLU A 339 19.83 -13.41 -13.76
CA GLU A 339 20.74 -14.55 -13.96
C GLU A 339 20.06 -15.89 -13.65
N ASN A 340 19.04 -15.88 -12.79
CA ASN A 340 18.23 -17.06 -12.47
C ASN A 340 17.05 -17.27 -13.43
N ILE A 341 17.08 -16.66 -14.62
CA ILE A 341 15.98 -16.70 -15.59
C ILE A 341 15.59 -18.13 -16.01
N HIS A 342 16.51 -19.09 -15.90
CA HIS A 342 16.23 -20.51 -16.16
C HIS A 342 15.30 -21.12 -15.10
N LYS A 343 15.16 -20.47 -13.95
CA LYS A 343 14.28 -20.87 -12.85
C LYS A 343 13.07 -19.95 -12.69
N VAL A 344 12.84 -19.01 -13.61
CA VAL A 344 11.65 -18.16 -13.58
C VAL A 344 10.40 -19.04 -13.58
N GLY A 345 9.46 -18.71 -12.68
CA GLY A 345 8.30 -19.52 -12.37
C GLY A 345 8.43 -20.29 -11.06
N ALA A 346 9.65 -20.46 -10.54
CA ALA A 346 9.87 -20.92 -9.17
C ALA A 346 9.58 -19.77 -8.18
N ILE A 347 9.11 -20.12 -6.97
CA ILE A 347 8.86 -19.14 -5.90
C ILE A 347 10.15 -18.70 -5.17
N GLY A 348 11.29 -19.30 -5.52
CA GLY A 348 12.61 -18.96 -4.96
C GLY A 348 12.99 -19.78 -3.73
N LEU A 349 13.79 -19.17 -2.86
CA LEU A 349 14.33 -19.75 -1.63
C LEU A 349 13.68 -19.10 -0.41
N PRO A 350 13.77 -19.74 0.78
CA PRO A 350 13.33 -19.09 2.01
C PRO A 350 13.94 -17.69 2.17
N GLY A 351 13.11 -16.69 2.43
CA GLY A 351 13.55 -15.33 2.70
C GLY A 351 14.24 -15.20 4.05
N TYR A 352 14.72 -13.98 4.37
CA TYR A 352 15.35 -13.69 5.66
C TYR A 352 14.39 -14.01 6.82
N ASN A 353 14.87 -14.79 7.78
CA ASN A 353 14.10 -15.32 8.92
C ASN A 353 12.97 -16.29 8.56
N TRP A 354 13.02 -16.90 7.39
CA TRP A 354 12.06 -17.92 6.97
C TRP A 354 12.73 -19.28 6.78
N GLU A 355 11.97 -20.33 7.02
CA GLU A 355 12.33 -21.70 6.67
C GLU A 355 11.26 -22.30 5.76
N ALA A 356 11.66 -23.12 4.80
CA ALA A 356 10.74 -23.79 3.90
C ALA A 356 11.17 -25.25 3.72
N LYS A 357 10.19 -26.14 3.61
CA LYS A 357 10.39 -27.56 3.28
C LYS A 357 9.34 -28.04 2.30
N ILE A 358 9.72 -28.95 1.44
CA ILE A 358 8.80 -29.69 0.59
C ILE A 358 8.38 -30.93 1.33
N VAL A 359 7.08 -31.21 1.36
CA VAL A 359 6.51 -32.38 2.05
C VAL A 359 5.61 -33.14 1.09
N ASP A 360 5.44 -34.45 1.34
CA ASP A 360 4.44 -35.28 0.70
C ASP A 360 3.03 -35.03 1.29
N GLU A 361 2.06 -35.80 0.82
CA GLU A 361 0.66 -35.71 1.28
C GLU A 361 0.46 -36.06 2.77
N ASN A 362 1.42 -36.76 3.38
CA ASN A 362 1.43 -37.13 4.78
C ASN A 362 2.20 -36.12 5.67
N GLY A 363 2.74 -35.05 5.06
CA GLY A 363 3.54 -34.05 5.75
C GLY A 363 5.00 -34.44 5.99
N CYS A 364 5.47 -35.55 5.40
CA CYS A 364 6.86 -36.01 5.51
C CYS A 364 7.75 -35.24 4.52
N PRO A 365 8.93 -34.74 4.97
CA PRO A 365 9.85 -34.06 4.09
C PRO A 365 10.30 -34.95 2.91
N VAL A 366 10.25 -34.41 1.70
CA VAL A 366 10.79 -35.03 0.48
C VAL A 366 12.02 -34.28 0.00
N LYS A 367 12.89 -34.96 -0.77
CA LYS A 367 14.12 -34.40 -1.30
C LYS A 367 13.85 -33.53 -2.54
#